data_9d5356173d0f24af78411241e67ba23e
#
_entry.id   9d5356173d0f24af78411241e67ba23e
#
_cell.length_a   1.000
_cell.length_b   1.000
_cell.length_c   1.000
_cell.angle_alpha   90.00
_cell.angle_beta   90.00
_cell.angle_gamma   90.00
#
_symmetry.space_group_name_H-M   'P 1'
#
loop_
_entity.id
_entity.type
_entity.pdbx_description
1 polymer ?
#
loop_
_entity_poly.entity_id
_entity_poly.type
_entity_poly.pdbx_seq_one_letter_code
_entity_poly.pdbx_strand_id
1 'polypeptide(L)'
;MELMVPLLMADIIDVGIQNNGVEHVVPEKMTADEFDTAQFIMTDKETNTWKDIYEKKDDLYELKDLSNKELNDIDEELTIPLIMNYQMRAMEVDTFKETIAKQMGKDVSAFADMSVEDIGAMMHVDLKSFKQEKEDDDGNKIKVDCVDVRPIFANMLASGAMEKDQILSMRDTMEDTIDTMGSSLVKSMGIAYAVAADKDAGVNVDKIQKSYLLRAGLKMVGMALLMGLVTVLVGFFASRIGAGIGMNLRDGVFKRVVGFSNAEMDRFSTASLITRSTNDIQQIQMVSVLLLRMVAYAPILGIGGVLKVMQTGAGMGWIIVLAILVILGYVMVLMSVTMPKFKLMQKLVDNINLVSREILTGLSVIRAFGREKKEEERFDGANKELTKTMLFTNRVMTFMMPGMMMIMNVLTVGIV
;
A
#
# COMPACT_ATOMS: atom_id res chain seq x y z
N MET A 1 12.19 3.77 5.45
CA MET A 1 12.23 2.30 5.39
C MET A 1 10.84 1.67 5.51
N GLU A 2 10.07 1.91 6.56
CA GLU A 2 8.70 1.37 6.68
C GLU A 2 7.79 1.73 5.49
N LEU A 3 7.92 2.92 4.92
CA LEU A 3 7.19 3.35 3.72
C LEU A 3 7.64 2.64 2.42
N MET A 4 8.77 1.95 2.42
CA MET A 4 9.27 1.20 1.26
C MET A 4 8.82 -0.27 1.25
N VAL A 5 8.46 -0.83 2.42
CA VAL A 5 8.02 -2.24 2.50
C VAL A 5 6.74 -2.49 1.70
N PRO A 6 5.69 -1.66 1.77
CA PRO A 6 4.50 -1.84 0.94
C PRO A 6 4.79 -1.77 -0.57
N LEU A 7 5.72 -0.90 -0.99
CA LEU A 7 6.13 -0.80 -2.40
C LEU A 7 6.84 -2.07 -2.86
N LEU A 8 7.80 -2.58 -2.07
CA LEU A 8 8.47 -3.85 -2.38
C LEU A 8 7.48 -5.03 -2.39
N MET A 9 6.43 -4.96 -1.58
CA MET A 9 5.39 -5.99 -1.56
C MET A 9 4.52 -5.91 -2.81
N ALA A 10 4.17 -4.70 -3.26
CA ALA A 10 3.52 -4.49 -4.54
C ALA A 10 4.39 -4.98 -5.71
N ASP A 11 5.69 -4.65 -5.74
CA ASP A 11 6.62 -5.13 -6.77
C ASP A 11 6.71 -6.67 -6.80
N ILE A 12 6.67 -7.34 -5.65
CA ILE A 12 6.66 -8.81 -5.59
C ILE A 12 5.39 -9.38 -6.20
N ILE A 13 4.23 -8.76 -5.96
CA ILE A 13 2.94 -9.20 -6.50
C ILE A 13 2.88 -8.87 -7.99
N ASP A 14 3.07 -7.63 -8.37
CA ASP A 14 2.88 -7.15 -9.73
C ASP A 14 3.95 -7.73 -10.68
N VAL A 15 5.23 -7.54 -10.35
CA VAL A 15 6.32 -8.02 -11.20
C VAL A 15 6.63 -9.49 -10.94
N GLY A 16 6.75 -9.88 -9.66
CA GLY A 16 7.20 -11.22 -9.30
C GLY A 16 6.16 -12.31 -9.57
N ILE A 17 4.89 -12.07 -9.31
CA ILE A 17 3.82 -13.07 -9.43
C ILE A 17 3.05 -12.87 -10.73
N GLN A 18 2.47 -11.69 -10.97
CA GLN A 18 1.62 -11.44 -12.14
C GLN A 18 2.43 -11.43 -13.44
N ASN A 19 3.60 -10.77 -13.44
CA ASN A 19 4.43 -10.60 -14.62
C ASN A 19 5.59 -11.62 -14.72
N ASN A 20 5.54 -12.72 -13.96
CA ASN A 20 6.56 -13.78 -13.98
C ASN A 20 8.01 -13.30 -13.79
N GLY A 21 8.20 -12.20 -13.05
CA GLY A 21 9.50 -11.62 -12.77
C GLY A 21 10.07 -10.74 -13.90
N VAL A 22 9.29 -10.48 -14.95
CA VAL A 22 9.65 -9.59 -16.05
C VAL A 22 9.26 -8.15 -15.69
N GLU A 23 10.19 -7.21 -15.82
CA GLU A 23 10.02 -5.82 -15.38
C GLU A 23 9.62 -4.87 -16.52
N HIS A 24 9.93 -5.24 -17.78
CA HIS A 24 9.77 -4.39 -18.97
C HIS A 24 8.90 -5.04 -20.03
N VAL A 25 8.27 -4.22 -20.88
CA VAL A 25 7.37 -4.70 -21.95
C VAL A 25 8.12 -5.30 -23.13
N VAL A 26 9.42 -5.01 -23.22
CA VAL A 26 10.29 -5.53 -24.29
C VAL A 26 10.90 -6.87 -23.86
N PRO A 27 10.79 -7.95 -24.67
CA PRO A 27 11.37 -9.26 -24.36
C PRO A 27 12.90 -9.25 -24.35
N GLU A 28 13.51 -10.10 -23.51
CA GLU A 28 14.96 -10.27 -23.51
C GLU A 28 15.46 -10.89 -24.82
N LYS A 29 14.67 -11.85 -25.35
CA LYS A 29 14.96 -12.53 -26.62
C LYS A 29 13.69 -12.77 -27.42
N MET A 30 13.82 -12.78 -28.74
CA MET A 30 12.73 -13.15 -29.63
C MET A 30 13.22 -13.80 -30.92
N THR A 31 12.34 -14.54 -31.59
CA THR A 31 12.63 -15.10 -32.90
C THR A 31 12.65 -14.02 -33.98
N ALA A 32 13.32 -14.30 -35.10
CA ALA A 32 13.37 -13.34 -36.23
C ALA A 32 11.95 -13.06 -36.79
N ASP A 33 11.09 -14.08 -36.82
CA ASP A 33 9.72 -13.94 -37.28
C ASP A 33 8.89 -13.03 -36.35
N GLU A 34 9.02 -13.20 -35.03
CA GLU A 34 8.36 -12.33 -34.06
C GLU A 34 8.88 -10.89 -34.11
N PHE A 35 10.21 -10.71 -34.29
CA PHE A 35 10.82 -9.38 -34.46
C PHE A 35 10.25 -8.61 -35.63
N ASP A 36 10.09 -9.28 -36.79
CA ASP A 36 9.55 -8.67 -37.98
C ASP A 36 8.03 -8.46 -37.88
N THR A 37 7.31 -9.43 -37.32
CA THR A 37 5.85 -9.37 -37.15
C THR A 37 5.43 -8.27 -36.19
N ALA A 38 6.19 -8.01 -35.15
CA ALA A 38 5.84 -6.97 -34.17
C ALA A 38 5.77 -5.56 -34.75
N GLN A 39 6.53 -5.29 -35.83
CA GLN A 39 6.68 -3.96 -36.41
C GLN A 39 5.45 -3.48 -37.19
N PHE A 40 4.53 -4.36 -37.61
CA PHE A 40 3.45 -3.96 -38.52
C PHE A 40 2.43 -2.98 -37.88
N ILE A 41 2.34 -2.97 -36.55
CA ILE A 41 1.45 -2.09 -35.73
C ILE A 41 2.20 -0.81 -35.31
N MET A 42 3.50 -0.76 -35.44
CA MET A 42 4.35 0.34 -34.98
C MET A 42 4.37 1.49 -35.96
N THR A 43 4.42 2.69 -35.45
CA THR A 43 4.77 3.90 -36.22
C THR A 43 6.23 3.81 -36.70
N ASP A 44 6.62 4.69 -37.60
CA ASP A 44 8.01 4.71 -38.10
C ASP A 44 9.02 5.03 -36.97
N LYS A 45 8.62 5.87 -36.02
CA LYS A 45 9.44 6.20 -34.84
C LYS A 45 9.64 4.97 -33.97
N GLU A 46 8.56 4.30 -33.58
CA GLU A 46 8.58 3.09 -32.74
C GLU A 46 9.33 1.93 -33.41
N THR A 47 9.17 1.80 -34.74
CA THR A 47 9.93 0.83 -35.54
C THR A 47 11.44 1.09 -35.50
N ASN A 48 11.86 2.35 -35.53
CA ASN A 48 13.28 2.70 -35.40
C ASN A 48 13.77 2.39 -33.97
N THR A 49 13.03 2.80 -32.94
CA THR A 49 13.34 2.44 -31.53
C THR A 49 13.45 0.93 -31.38
N TRP A 50 12.48 0.15 -31.90
CA TRP A 50 12.48 -1.31 -31.88
C TRP A 50 13.75 -1.92 -32.50
N LYS A 51 14.17 -1.43 -33.66
CA LYS A 51 15.39 -1.88 -34.35
C LYS A 51 16.67 -1.49 -33.61
N ASP A 52 16.67 -0.34 -32.95
CA ASP A 52 17.85 0.18 -32.27
C ASP A 52 18.14 -0.55 -30.95
N ILE A 53 17.12 -1.07 -30.28
CA ILE A 53 17.29 -1.73 -28.99
C ILE A 53 17.71 -3.21 -29.09
N TYR A 54 17.55 -3.84 -30.27
CA TYR A 54 17.88 -5.24 -30.47
C TYR A 54 19.14 -5.44 -31.30
N GLU A 55 19.81 -6.55 -31.07
CA GLU A 55 20.95 -7.04 -31.85
C GLU A 55 20.68 -8.46 -32.32
N LYS A 56 20.89 -8.76 -33.57
CA LYS A 56 20.73 -10.10 -34.15
C LYS A 56 21.91 -10.97 -33.74
N LYS A 57 21.64 -12.06 -33.01
CA LYS A 57 22.61 -13.09 -32.67
C LYS A 57 22.07 -14.46 -33.08
N ASP A 58 22.74 -15.06 -34.05
CA ASP A 58 22.30 -16.33 -34.67
C ASP A 58 20.88 -16.16 -35.27
N ASP A 59 19.95 -17.02 -34.86
CA ASP A 59 18.55 -17.00 -35.31
C ASP A 59 17.61 -16.19 -34.40
N LEU A 60 18.15 -15.52 -33.37
CA LEU A 60 17.39 -14.74 -32.39
C LEU A 60 17.80 -13.28 -32.40
N TYR A 61 16.89 -12.42 -31.96
CA TYR A 61 17.16 -11.05 -31.59
C TYR A 61 17.27 -10.96 -30.08
N GLU A 62 18.37 -10.39 -29.58
CA GLU A 62 18.62 -10.19 -28.16
C GLU A 62 18.58 -8.70 -27.81
N LEU A 63 17.95 -8.35 -26.71
CA LEU A 63 17.91 -7.00 -26.17
C LEU A 63 19.32 -6.56 -25.77
N LYS A 64 19.73 -5.36 -26.20
CA LYS A 64 21.01 -4.76 -25.81
C LYS A 64 21.01 -4.45 -24.31
N ASP A 65 22.21 -4.35 -23.72
CA ASP A 65 22.37 -3.93 -22.32
C ASP A 65 22.06 -2.43 -22.20
N LEU A 66 20.84 -2.11 -21.74
CA LEU A 66 20.30 -0.77 -21.57
C LEU A 66 20.13 -0.46 -20.08
N SER A 67 20.22 0.81 -19.73
CA SER A 67 19.95 1.23 -18.35
C SER A 67 18.44 1.17 -18.04
N ASN A 68 18.08 0.97 -16.77
CA ASN A 68 16.68 0.96 -16.34
C ASN A 68 15.92 2.25 -16.73
N LYS A 69 16.61 3.38 -16.86
CA LYS A 69 15.97 4.62 -17.30
C LYS A 69 15.58 4.55 -18.77
N GLU A 70 16.51 4.10 -19.64
CA GLU A 70 16.24 3.90 -21.06
C GLU A 70 15.13 2.88 -21.28
N LEU A 71 15.13 1.77 -20.52
CA LEU A 71 14.07 0.76 -20.59
C LEU A 71 12.70 1.31 -20.19
N ASN A 72 12.64 2.18 -19.17
CA ASN A 72 11.37 2.81 -18.80
C ASN A 72 10.87 3.79 -19.89
N ASP A 73 11.76 4.57 -20.51
CA ASP A 73 11.39 5.46 -21.62
C ASP A 73 10.88 4.63 -22.83
N ILE A 74 11.48 3.48 -23.09
CA ILE A 74 11.05 2.51 -24.12
C ILE A 74 9.70 1.87 -23.74
N ASP A 75 9.50 1.50 -22.47
CA ASP A 75 8.24 0.97 -21.99
C ASP A 75 7.09 1.96 -22.28
N GLU A 76 7.27 3.26 -22.00
CA GLU A 76 6.27 4.29 -22.29
C GLU A 76 5.94 4.38 -23.79
N GLU A 77 6.94 4.23 -24.65
CA GLU A 77 6.76 4.33 -26.12
C GLU A 77 6.14 3.05 -26.72
N LEU A 78 6.55 1.86 -26.24
CA LEU A 78 6.21 0.60 -26.90
C LEU A 78 5.07 -0.19 -26.22
N THR A 79 4.57 0.21 -25.06
CA THR A 79 3.53 -0.54 -24.33
C THR A 79 2.27 -0.75 -25.18
N ILE A 80 1.74 0.30 -25.81
CA ILE A 80 0.50 0.22 -26.60
C ILE A 80 0.62 -0.72 -27.80
N PRO A 81 1.64 -0.56 -28.70
CA PRO A 81 1.78 -1.48 -29.82
C PRO A 81 2.04 -2.93 -29.39
N LEU A 82 2.72 -3.17 -28.27
CA LEU A 82 2.97 -4.52 -27.79
C LEU A 82 1.74 -5.15 -27.15
N ILE A 83 0.88 -4.39 -26.45
CA ILE A 83 -0.43 -4.87 -26.00
C ILE A 83 -1.27 -5.34 -27.18
N MET A 84 -1.38 -4.52 -28.22
CA MET A 84 -2.16 -4.85 -29.40
C MET A 84 -1.59 -6.08 -30.11
N ASN A 85 -0.26 -6.17 -30.24
CA ASN A 85 0.40 -7.36 -30.75
C ASN A 85 0.04 -8.62 -29.98
N TYR A 86 0.07 -8.55 -28.64
CA TYR A 86 -0.27 -9.69 -27.80
C TYR A 86 -1.73 -10.12 -27.96
N GLN A 87 -2.65 -9.18 -28.01
CA GLN A 87 -4.07 -9.47 -28.20
C GLN A 87 -4.36 -10.11 -29.56
N MET A 88 -3.69 -9.63 -30.62
CA MET A 88 -3.84 -10.22 -31.96
C MET A 88 -3.18 -11.59 -32.06
N ARG A 89 -2.06 -11.81 -31.36
CA ARG A 89 -1.35 -13.07 -31.31
C ARG A 89 -2.14 -14.16 -30.58
N ALA A 90 -2.90 -13.80 -29.53
CA ALA A 90 -3.56 -14.73 -28.63
C ALA A 90 -5.07 -14.46 -28.56
N MET A 91 -5.69 -14.24 -29.72
CA MET A 91 -7.13 -14.05 -29.82
C MET A 91 -7.85 -15.39 -29.56
N GLU A 92 -8.87 -15.37 -28.71
CA GLU A 92 -9.69 -16.56 -28.46
C GLU A 92 -10.44 -16.97 -29.71
N VAL A 93 -10.50 -18.27 -29.97
CA VAL A 93 -11.13 -18.82 -31.20
C VAL A 93 -12.59 -18.39 -31.32
N ASP A 94 -13.33 -18.31 -30.23
CA ASP A 94 -14.71 -17.87 -30.24
C ASP A 94 -14.85 -16.39 -30.61
N THR A 95 -14.02 -15.53 -30.02
CA THR A 95 -13.94 -14.10 -30.36
C THR A 95 -13.51 -13.88 -31.82
N PHE A 96 -12.56 -14.69 -32.29
CA PHE A 96 -12.14 -14.67 -33.70
C PHE A 96 -13.30 -15.01 -34.63
N LYS A 97 -14.04 -16.10 -34.37
CA LYS A 97 -15.21 -16.49 -35.17
C LYS A 97 -16.31 -15.43 -35.18
N GLU A 98 -16.57 -14.79 -34.03
CA GLU A 98 -17.53 -13.69 -33.92
C GLU A 98 -17.09 -12.48 -34.75
N THR A 99 -15.80 -12.14 -34.68
CA THR A 99 -15.22 -10.98 -35.42
C THR A 99 -15.31 -11.20 -36.92
N ILE A 100 -14.96 -12.38 -37.40
CA ILE A 100 -15.05 -12.74 -38.83
C ILE A 100 -16.53 -12.77 -39.29
N ALA A 101 -17.43 -13.31 -38.49
CA ALA A 101 -18.87 -13.31 -38.81
C ALA A 101 -19.39 -11.87 -39.00
N LYS A 102 -19.04 -10.96 -38.08
CA LYS A 102 -19.41 -9.54 -38.19
C LYS A 102 -18.85 -8.88 -39.45
N GLN A 103 -17.55 -9.10 -39.76
CA GLN A 103 -16.92 -8.53 -40.94
C GLN A 103 -17.54 -9.03 -42.27
N MET A 104 -17.93 -10.29 -42.30
CA MET A 104 -18.56 -10.90 -43.46
C MET A 104 -20.08 -10.68 -43.56
N GLY A 105 -20.67 -10.00 -42.53
CA GLY A 105 -22.13 -9.76 -42.48
C GLY A 105 -22.95 -11.06 -42.35
N LYS A 106 -22.36 -12.11 -41.76
CA LYS A 106 -22.96 -13.41 -41.54
C LYS A 106 -23.29 -13.67 -40.09
N ASP A 107 -24.17 -14.62 -39.81
CA ASP A 107 -24.44 -15.09 -38.46
C ASP A 107 -23.26 -15.92 -37.94
N VAL A 108 -22.95 -15.82 -36.65
CA VAL A 108 -21.87 -16.56 -35.98
C VAL A 108 -22.03 -18.06 -36.14
N SER A 109 -23.28 -18.55 -36.20
CA SER A 109 -23.61 -19.95 -36.41
C SER A 109 -23.02 -20.53 -37.70
N ALA A 110 -22.78 -19.70 -38.72
CA ALA A 110 -22.17 -20.15 -39.99
C ALA A 110 -20.70 -20.56 -39.83
N PHE A 111 -20.03 -20.12 -38.78
CA PHE A 111 -18.62 -20.41 -38.48
C PHE A 111 -18.46 -21.32 -37.25
N ALA A 112 -19.55 -21.67 -36.55
CA ALA A 112 -19.47 -22.44 -35.31
C ALA A 112 -18.76 -23.78 -35.51
N ASP A 113 -19.10 -24.51 -36.59
CA ASP A 113 -18.57 -25.85 -36.90
C ASP A 113 -17.28 -25.80 -37.77
N MET A 114 -16.83 -24.62 -38.19
CA MET A 114 -15.62 -24.50 -39.00
C MET A 114 -14.39 -24.51 -38.11
N SER A 115 -13.33 -25.19 -38.54
CA SER A 115 -12.03 -25.11 -37.90
C SER A 115 -11.34 -23.77 -38.20
N VAL A 116 -10.36 -23.37 -37.37
CA VAL A 116 -9.55 -22.16 -37.59
C VAL A 116 -8.79 -22.26 -38.91
N GLU A 117 -8.32 -23.48 -39.22
CA GLU A 117 -7.57 -23.80 -40.45
C GLU A 117 -8.45 -23.61 -41.69
N ASP A 118 -9.75 -24.02 -41.64
CA ASP A 118 -10.70 -23.85 -42.74
C ASP A 118 -11.02 -22.38 -43.00
N ILE A 119 -11.18 -21.61 -41.93
CA ILE A 119 -11.39 -20.16 -42.04
C ILE A 119 -10.12 -19.45 -42.61
N GLY A 120 -8.94 -19.88 -42.17
CA GLY A 120 -7.67 -19.42 -42.72
C GLY A 120 -7.52 -19.72 -44.19
N ALA A 121 -7.86 -20.91 -44.63
CA ALA A 121 -7.85 -21.30 -46.07
C ALA A 121 -8.79 -20.46 -46.90
N MET A 122 -9.98 -20.08 -46.39
CA MET A 122 -10.87 -19.13 -47.07
C MET A 122 -10.28 -17.75 -47.26
N MET A 123 -9.41 -17.34 -46.31
CA MET A 123 -8.74 -16.04 -46.33
C MET A 123 -7.33 -16.08 -46.98
N HIS A 124 -6.92 -17.23 -47.52
CA HIS A 124 -5.60 -17.49 -48.12
C HIS A 124 -4.45 -17.25 -47.13
N VAL A 125 -4.67 -17.59 -45.86
CA VAL A 125 -3.72 -17.45 -44.75
C VAL A 125 -3.59 -18.77 -44.00
N ASP A 126 -2.39 -19.19 -43.67
CA ASP A 126 -2.14 -20.38 -42.85
C ASP A 126 -2.35 -19.98 -41.35
N LEU A 127 -3.51 -20.33 -40.82
CA LEU A 127 -3.88 -20.15 -39.42
C LEU A 127 -3.83 -21.45 -38.69
N LYS A 128 -3.37 -21.43 -37.45
CA LYS A 128 -3.33 -22.59 -36.54
C LYS A 128 -3.86 -22.21 -35.17
N SER A 129 -4.71 -23.07 -34.63
CA SER A 129 -5.12 -22.93 -33.24
C SER A 129 -4.06 -23.51 -32.31
N PHE A 130 -3.87 -22.87 -31.16
CA PHE A 130 -2.98 -23.32 -30.09
C PHE A 130 -3.65 -23.10 -28.72
N LYS A 131 -3.20 -23.84 -27.72
CA LYS A 131 -3.74 -23.71 -26.36
C LYS A 131 -2.88 -22.79 -25.53
N GLN A 132 -3.51 -21.78 -24.92
CA GLN A 132 -2.87 -20.87 -23.99
C GLN A 132 -3.50 -21.02 -22.60
N GLU A 133 -2.67 -20.93 -21.55
CA GLU A 133 -3.15 -20.87 -20.18
C GLU A 133 -3.57 -19.42 -19.88
N LYS A 134 -4.84 -19.25 -19.50
CA LYS A 134 -5.41 -17.98 -19.00
C LYS A 134 -5.99 -18.22 -17.61
N GLU A 135 -6.10 -17.17 -16.82
CA GLU A 135 -6.82 -17.22 -15.54
C GLU A 135 -8.29 -16.84 -15.81
N ASP A 136 -9.22 -17.63 -15.24
CA ASP A 136 -10.64 -17.30 -15.23
C ASP A 136 -10.97 -16.26 -14.14
N ASP A 137 -12.22 -15.79 -14.09
CA ASP A 137 -12.69 -14.79 -13.12
C ASP A 137 -12.55 -15.26 -11.66
N ASP A 138 -12.39 -16.57 -11.43
CA ASP A 138 -12.18 -17.17 -10.12
C ASP A 138 -10.68 -17.39 -9.80
N GLY A 139 -9.76 -17.00 -10.70
CA GLY A 139 -8.32 -17.15 -10.54
C GLY A 139 -7.78 -18.55 -10.83
N ASN A 140 -8.57 -19.44 -11.48
CA ASN A 140 -8.10 -20.76 -11.85
C ASN A 140 -7.46 -20.72 -13.24
N LYS A 141 -6.37 -21.48 -13.42
CA LYS A 141 -5.74 -21.62 -14.74
C LYS A 141 -6.56 -22.54 -15.64
N ILE A 142 -7.12 -21.96 -16.69
CA ILE A 142 -7.84 -22.67 -17.73
C ILE A 142 -7.03 -22.65 -19.03
N LYS A 143 -7.20 -23.68 -19.85
CA LYS A 143 -6.62 -23.73 -21.19
C LYS A 143 -7.66 -23.32 -22.20
N VAL A 144 -7.40 -22.19 -22.86
CA VAL A 144 -8.28 -21.61 -23.89
C VAL A 144 -7.64 -21.83 -25.26
N ASP A 145 -8.45 -22.19 -26.24
CA ASP A 145 -7.98 -22.29 -27.63
C ASP A 145 -7.88 -20.88 -28.22
N CYS A 146 -6.67 -20.52 -28.68
CA CYS A 146 -6.34 -19.22 -29.23
C CYS A 146 -5.85 -19.36 -30.69
N VAL A 147 -5.90 -18.27 -31.43
CA VAL A 147 -5.40 -18.15 -32.80
C VAL A 147 -4.58 -16.87 -32.96
N ASP A 148 -3.47 -16.96 -33.70
CA ASP A 148 -2.72 -15.78 -34.11
C ASP A 148 -3.35 -15.19 -35.40
N VAL A 149 -3.95 -14.01 -35.27
CA VAL A 149 -4.62 -13.33 -36.40
C VAL A 149 -3.70 -12.33 -37.11
N ARG A 150 -2.48 -12.10 -36.64
CA ARG A 150 -1.52 -11.17 -37.25
C ARG A 150 -1.20 -11.51 -38.70
N PRO A 151 -1.08 -12.78 -39.11
CA PRO A 151 -0.88 -13.12 -40.52
C PRO A 151 -2.01 -12.66 -41.46
N ILE A 152 -3.26 -12.53 -40.94
CA ILE A 152 -4.38 -11.97 -41.72
C ILE A 152 -4.11 -10.51 -42.05
N PHE A 153 -3.74 -9.71 -41.06
CA PHE A 153 -3.45 -8.28 -41.23
C PHE A 153 -2.21 -8.08 -42.08
N ALA A 154 -1.17 -8.88 -41.92
CA ALA A 154 0.03 -8.84 -42.76
C ALA A 154 -0.31 -9.11 -44.24
N ASN A 155 -1.19 -10.08 -44.54
CA ASN A 155 -1.66 -10.38 -45.90
C ASN A 155 -2.54 -9.25 -46.45
N MET A 156 -3.40 -8.64 -45.65
CA MET A 156 -4.22 -7.49 -46.06
C MET A 156 -3.37 -6.27 -46.40
N LEU A 157 -2.30 -6.01 -45.65
CA LEU A 157 -1.32 -4.96 -45.95
C LEU A 157 -0.55 -5.26 -47.24
N ALA A 158 -0.06 -6.51 -47.38
CA ALA A 158 0.71 -6.91 -48.58
C ALA A 158 -0.13 -6.90 -49.86
N SER A 159 -1.42 -7.21 -49.77
CA SER A 159 -2.35 -7.17 -50.90
C SER A 159 -2.89 -5.76 -51.21
N GLY A 160 -2.60 -4.76 -50.37
CA GLY A 160 -3.16 -3.40 -50.48
C GLY A 160 -4.65 -3.31 -50.13
N ALA A 161 -5.21 -4.35 -49.53
CA ALA A 161 -6.61 -4.38 -49.04
C ALA A 161 -6.82 -3.52 -47.80
N MET A 162 -5.73 -3.22 -47.07
CA MET A 162 -5.70 -2.34 -45.90
C MET A 162 -4.44 -1.47 -45.95
N GLU A 163 -4.59 -0.20 -45.57
CA GLU A 163 -3.46 0.73 -45.44
C GLU A 163 -2.94 0.73 -43.99
N LYS A 164 -1.64 1.00 -43.79
CA LYS A 164 -1.01 1.08 -42.46
C LYS A 164 -1.71 2.09 -41.57
N ASP A 165 -2.17 3.22 -42.12
CA ASP A 165 -2.89 4.27 -41.39
C ASP A 165 -4.22 3.77 -40.79
N GLN A 166 -4.87 2.79 -41.43
CA GLN A 166 -6.09 2.18 -40.88
C GLN A 166 -5.81 1.34 -39.64
N ILE A 167 -4.68 0.61 -39.63
CA ILE A 167 -4.27 -0.16 -38.43
C ILE A 167 -3.89 0.78 -37.29
N LEU A 168 -3.19 1.89 -37.60
CA LEU A 168 -2.83 2.90 -36.61
C LEU A 168 -4.06 3.60 -36.05
N SER A 169 -5.10 3.87 -36.86
CA SER A 169 -6.35 4.45 -36.37
C SER A 169 -7.14 3.48 -35.46
N MET A 170 -7.07 2.17 -35.70
CA MET A 170 -7.61 1.16 -34.78
C MET A 170 -6.86 1.18 -33.44
N ARG A 171 -5.55 1.36 -33.49
CA ARG A 171 -4.70 1.50 -32.31
C ARG A 171 -5.06 2.75 -31.50
N ASP A 172 -5.24 3.91 -32.14
CA ASP A 172 -5.61 5.16 -31.46
C ASP A 172 -6.93 5.00 -30.69
N THR A 173 -7.91 4.30 -31.25
CA THR A 173 -9.18 4.00 -30.58
C THR A 173 -8.98 3.10 -29.33
N MET A 174 -8.02 2.20 -29.39
CA MET A 174 -7.67 1.34 -28.28
C MET A 174 -6.89 2.09 -27.19
N GLU A 175 -5.99 3.00 -27.60
CA GLU A 175 -5.22 3.87 -26.72
C GLU A 175 -6.15 4.72 -25.85
N ASP A 176 -7.19 5.35 -26.40
CA ASP A 176 -8.22 6.08 -25.66
C ASP A 176 -8.90 5.22 -24.58
N THR A 177 -9.08 3.93 -24.85
CA THR A 177 -9.67 2.98 -23.87
C THR A 177 -8.66 2.62 -22.78
N ILE A 178 -7.40 2.41 -23.16
CA ILE A 178 -6.31 2.02 -22.25
C ILE A 178 -5.95 3.19 -21.33
N ASP A 179 -6.00 4.43 -21.78
CA ASP A 179 -5.70 5.64 -21.00
C ASP A 179 -6.66 5.80 -19.79
N THR A 180 -7.83 5.18 -19.85
CA THR A 180 -8.75 5.14 -18.71
C THR A 180 -8.37 4.10 -17.64
N MET A 181 -7.44 3.21 -17.97
CA MET A 181 -6.95 2.16 -17.07
C MET A 181 -5.74 2.67 -16.27
N GLY A 182 -5.48 2.07 -15.11
CA GLY A 182 -4.29 2.42 -14.32
C GLY A 182 -2.99 2.00 -15.03
N SER A 183 -1.97 2.85 -14.96
CA SER A 183 -0.67 2.64 -15.63
C SER A 183 0.00 1.29 -15.31
N SER A 184 -0.18 0.78 -14.09
CA SER A 184 0.35 -0.53 -13.66
C SER A 184 -0.32 -1.68 -14.43
N LEU A 185 -1.64 -1.63 -14.61
CA LEU A 185 -2.39 -2.65 -15.36
C LEU A 185 -2.00 -2.63 -16.83
N VAL A 186 -1.91 -1.44 -17.43
CA VAL A 186 -1.48 -1.25 -18.81
C VAL A 186 -0.08 -1.84 -19.04
N LYS A 187 0.86 -1.53 -18.16
CA LYS A 187 2.21 -2.09 -18.22
C LYS A 187 2.21 -3.62 -18.12
N SER A 188 1.42 -4.20 -17.20
CA SER A 188 1.28 -5.66 -17.05
C SER A 188 0.75 -6.32 -18.34
N MET A 189 -0.21 -5.68 -19.02
CA MET A 189 -0.71 -6.17 -20.32
C MET A 189 0.38 -6.18 -21.38
N GLY A 190 1.24 -5.14 -21.43
CA GLY A 190 2.39 -5.09 -22.33
C GLY A 190 3.45 -6.16 -22.00
N ILE A 191 3.71 -6.39 -20.72
CA ILE A 191 4.66 -7.42 -20.27
C ILE A 191 4.20 -8.83 -20.65
N ALA A 192 2.89 -9.08 -20.75
CA ALA A 192 2.39 -10.35 -21.24
C ALA A 192 2.91 -10.72 -22.64
N TYR A 193 3.10 -9.73 -23.51
CA TYR A 193 3.77 -9.91 -24.81
C TYR A 193 5.22 -10.35 -24.62
N ALA A 194 5.99 -9.64 -23.78
CA ALA A 194 7.40 -9.96 -23.52
C ALA A 194 7.57 -11.38 -23.00
N VAL A 195 6.74 -11.78 -22.02
CA VAL A 195 6.74 -13.14 -21.47
C VAL A 195 6.44 -14.20 -22.53
N ALA A 196 5.51 -13.92 -23.43
CA ALA A 196 5.16 -14.85 -24.51
C ALA A 196 6.31 -14.98 -25.54
N ALA A 197 6.89 -13.86 -25.98
CA ALA A 197 7.99 -13.85 -26.94
C ALA A 197 9.25 -14.50 -26.36
N ASP A 198 9.59 -14.24 -25.10
CA ASP A 198 10.71 -14.89 -24.40
C ASP A 198 10.53 -16.41 -24.30
N LYS A 199 9.31 -16.89 -23.98
CA LYS A 199 9.02 -18.33 -23.95
C LYS A 199 9.23 -18.99 -25.31
N ASP A 200 8.80 -18.36 -26.39
CA ASP A 200 8.96 -18.88 -27.75
C ASP A 200 10.42 -18.88 -28.20
N ALA A 201 11.20 -17.91 -27.75
CA ALA A 201 12.65 -17.86 -27.94
C ALA A 201 13.43 -18.86 -27.06
N GLY A 202 12.73 -19.67 -26.23
CA GLY A 202 13.33 -20.65 -25.33
C GLY A 202 13.92 -20.10 -24.05
N VAL A 203 13.60 -18.88 -23.67
CA VAL A 203 13.99 -18.29 -22.38
C VAL A 203 13.23 -18.99 -21.24
N ASN A 204 13.94 -19.37 -20.20
CA ASN A 204 13.30 -19.98 -19.02
C ASN A 204 12.73 -18.91 -18.09
N VAL A 205 11.49 -18.48 -18.36
CA VAL A 205 10.77 -17.46 -17.59
C VAL A 205 10.58 -17.87 -16.12
N ASP A 206 10.38 -19.16 -15.82
CA ASP A 206 10.29 -19.64 -14.44
C ASP A 206 11.59 -19.39 -13.64
N LYS A 207 12.73 -19.44 -14.31
CA LYS A 207 14.03 -19.12 -13.69
C LYS A 207 14.15 -17.62 -13.43
N ILE A 208 13.66 -16.78 -14.36
CA ILE A 208 13.61 -15.31 -14.18
C ILE A 208 12.74 -14.99 -12.97
N GLN A 209 11.54 -15.54 -12.92
CA GLN A 209 10.60 -15.37 -11.81
C GLN A 209 11.21 -15.75 -10.46
N LYS A 210 11.76 -16.95 -10.36
CA LYS A 210 12.40 -17.43 -9.12
C LYS A 210 13.58 -16.56 -8.70
N SER A 211 14.40 -16.12 -9.65
CA SER A 211 15.53 -15.22 -9.39
C SER A 211 15.07 -13.84 -8.90
N TYR A 212 14.01 -13.29 -9.51
CA TYR A 212 13.40 -12.03 -9.09
C TYR A 212 12.83 -12.12 -7.67
N LEU A 213 11.99 -13.14 -7.41
CA LEU A 213 11.38 -13.35 -6.09
C LEU A 213 12.44 -13.56 -5.00
N LEU A 214 13.51 -14.29 -5.29
CA LEU A 214 14.59 -14.48 -4.33
C LEU A 214 15.31 -13.15 -4.03
N ARG A 215 15.62 -12.37 -5.06
CA ARG A 215 16.27 -11.05 -4.90
C ARG A 215 15.39 -10.06 -4.14
N ALA A 216 14.10 -9.99 -4.50
CA ALA A 216 13.13 -9.13 -3.82
C ALA A 216 12.92 -9.55 -2.36
N GLY A 217 12.79 -10.86 -2.11
CA GLY A 217 12.71 -11.42 -0.76
C GLY A 217 13.94 -11.11 0.09
N LEU A 218 15.15 -11.26 -0.46
CA LEU A 218 16.40 -10.90 0.24
C LEU A 218 16.46 -9.39 0.55
N LYS A 219 16.03 -8.53 -0.38
CA LYS A 219 15.91 -7.09 -0.14
C LYS A 219 14.95 -6.78 1.01
N MET A 220 13.79 -7.45 1.06
CA MET A 220 12.82 -7.29 2.16
C MET A 220 13.40 -7.73 3.51
N VAL A 221 14.04 -8.90 3.57
CA VAL A 221 14.70 -9.40 4.78
C VAL A 221 15.80 -8.43 5.23
N GLY A 222 16.63 -7.96 4.31
CA GLY A 222 17.67 -6.97 4.60
C GLY A 222 17.10 -5.66 5.15
N MET A 223 16.01 -5.16 4.56
CA MET A 223 15.29 -3.98 5.06
C MET A 223 14.69 -4.21 6.45
N ALA A 224 14.08 -5.37 6.69
CA ALA A 224 13.50 -5.70 7.99
C ALA A 224 14.58 -5.75 9.09
N LEU A 225 15.73 -6.39 8.80
CA LEU A 225 16.87 -6.42 9.71
C LEU A 225 17.42 -5.02 10.00
N LEU A 226 17.53 -4.19 8.97
CA LEU A 226 17.98 -2.80 9.12
C LEU A 226 17.01 -1.98 9.96
N MET A 227 15.67 -2.15 9.74
CA MET A 227 14.65 -1.50 10.56
C MET A 227 14.74 -1.95 12.02
N GLY A 228 14.93 -3.25 12.26
CA GLY A 228 15.13 -3.79 13.60
C GLY A 228 16.33 -3.15 14.30
N LEU A 229 17.47 -3.07 13.61
CA LEU A 229 18.68 -2.46 14.14
C LEU A 229 18.47 -0.96 14.47
N VAL A 230 17.86 -0.20 13.55
CA VAL A 230 17.55 1.24 13.78
C VAL A 230 16.60 1.40 14.97
N THR A 231 15.56 0.56 15.09
CA THR A 231 14.62 0.61 16.20
C THR A 231 15.31 0.36 17.55
N VAL A 232 16.22 -0.60 17.61
CA VAL A 232 17.04 -0.87 18.81
C VAL A 232 17.93 0.34 19.15
N LEU A 233 18.58 0.94 18.15
CA LEU A 233 19.40 2.14 18.35
C LEU A 233 18.58 3.33 18.86
N VAL A 234 17.42 3.58 18.27
CA VAL A 234 16.49 4.63 18.73
C VAL A 234 16.06 4.38 20.18
N GLY A 235 15.71 3.12 20.52
CA GLY A 235 15.36 2.74 21.89
C GLY A 235 16.53 2.96 22.87
N PHE A 236 17.73 2.59 22.47
CA PHE A 236 18.95 2.78 23.28
C PHE A 236 19.23 4.26 23.55
N PHE A 237 19.23 5.09 22.51
CA PHE A 237 19.48 6.54 22.67
C PHE A 237 18.38 7.24 23.46
N ALA A 238 17.11 6.93 23.20
CA ALA A 238 15.98 7.48 23.93
C ALA A 238 16.05 7.14 25.43
N SER A 239 16.37 5.90 25.76
CA SER A 239 16.53 5.46 27.16
C SER A 239 17.73 6.14 27.84
N ARG A 240 18.85 6.28 27.15
CA ARG A 240 20.05 6.95 27.66
C ARG A 240 19.79 8.43 27.93
N ILE A 241 19.12 9.12 27.01
CA ILE A 241 18.71 10.52 27.18
C ILE A 241 17.75 10.66 28.34
N GLY A 242 16.71 9.82 28.40
CA GLY A 242 15.75 9.83 29.50
C GLY A 242 16.39 9.59 30.87
N ALA A 243 17.32 8.63 30.96
CA ALA A 243 18.09 8.40 32.19
C ALA A 243 18.95 9.63 32.58
N GLY A 244 19.60 10.26 31.59
CA GLY A 244 20.34 11.51 31.79
C GLY A 244 19.48 12.67 32.29
N ILE A 245 18.28 12.84 31.73
CA ILE A 245 17.29 13.83 32.22
C ILE A 245 16.93 13.53 33.68
N GLY A 246 16.60 12.28 34.01
CA GLY A 246 16.27 11.87 35.38
C GLY A 246 17.41 12.14 36.37
N MET A 247 18.65 11.82 35.98
CA MET A 247 19.84 12.07 36.79
C MET A 247 20.03 13.59 37.06
N ASN A 248 19.97 14.39 36.00
CA ASN A 248 20.17 15.85 36.12
C ASN A 248 19.08 16.52 36.95
N LEU A 249 17.82 16.07 36.80
CA LEU A 249 16.71 16.58 37.59
C LEU A 249 16.86 16.22 39.07
N ARG A 250 17.26 14.99 39.42
CA ARG A 250 17.51 14.58 40.81
C ARG A 250 18.64 15.39 41.43
N ASP A 251 19.76 15.54 40.72
CA ASP A 251 20.88 16.36 41.17
C ASP A 251 20.45 17.81 41.42
N GLY A 252 19.71 18.41 40.47
CA GLY A 252 19.19 19.77 40.60
C GLY A 252 18.22 19.95 41.77
N VAL A 253 17.28 19.05 41.95
CA VAL A 253 16.34 19.07 43.07
C VAL A 253 17.08 18.88 44.39
N PHE A 254 17.99 17.92 44.49
CA PHE A 254 18.76 17.64 45.71
C PHE A 254 19.61 18.88 46.12
N LYS A 255 20.38 19.48 45.21
CA LYS A 255 21.16 20.69 45.46
C LYS A 255 20.28 21.84 45.92
N ARG A 256 19.09 22.01 45.38
CA ARG A 256 18.13 23.04 45.76
C ARG A 256 17.63 22.81 47.20
N VAL A 257 17.21 21.56 47.50
CA VAL A 257 16.66 21.18 48.83
C VAL A 257 17.72 21.34 49.92
N VAL A 258 18.95 20.93 49.68
CA VAL A 258 20.06 21.10 50.61
C VAL A 258 20.38 22.59 50.87
N GLY A 259 20.10 23.47 49.91
CA GLY A 259 20.28 24.90 50.05
C GLY A 259 19.09 25.64 50.67
N PHE A 260 18.01 24.95 51.09
CA PHE A 260 16.83 25.57 51.71
C PHE A 260 17.17 26.17 53.10
N SER A 261 16.63 27.32 53.38
CA SER A 261 16.55 27.87 54.72
C SER A 261 15.52 27.13 55.58
N ASN A 262 15.59 27.25 56.91
CA ASN A 262 14.61 26.63 57.78
C ASN A 262 13.16 27.07 57.47
N ALA A 263 12.96 28.33 57.09
CA ALA A 263 11.63 28.85 56.72
C ALA A 263 11.10 28.25 55.40
N GLU A 264 11.98 27.86 54.47
CA GLU A 264 11.61 27.17 53.24
C GLU A 264 11.31 25.68 53.54
N MET A 265 12.10 25.03 54.39
CA MET A 265 11.84 23.63 54.78
C MET A 265 10.51 23.49 55.49
N ASP A 266 10.07 24.45 56.30
CA ASP A 266 8.77 24.42 56.99
C ASP A 266 7.57 24.49 56.05
N ARG A 267 7.79 24.99 54.80
CA ARG A 267 6.72 25.04 53.75
C ARG A 267 6.47 23.72 53.06
N PHE A 268 7.40 22.80 53.13
CA PHE A 268 7.31 21.50 52.44
C PHE A 268 7.35 20.35 53.46
N SER A 269 6.45 19.38 53.31
CA SER A 269 6.61 18.16 54.06
C SER A 269 7.76 17.33 53.50
N THR A 270 8.53 16.65 54.34
CA THR A 270 9.62 15.74 53.95
C THR A 270 9.13 14.67 53.01
N ALA A 271 7.93 14.12 53.25
CA ALA A 271 7.32 13.14 52.37
C ALA A 271 7.09 13.69 50.94
N SER A 272 6.62 14.93 50.79
CA SER A 272 6.44 15.60 49.51
C SER A 272 7.74 15.78 48.74
N LEU A 273 8.83 16.20 49.41
CA LEU A 273 10.14 16.35 48.80
C LEU A 273 10.73 15.03 48.32
N ILE A 274 10.54 13.95 49.10
CA ILE A 274 10.97 12.61 48.71
C ILE A 274 10.19 12.17 47.46
N THR A 275 8.86 12.29 47.44
CA THR A 275 8.03 11.89 46.30
C THR A 275 8.41 12.64 45.02
N ARG A 276 8.65 13.96 45.10
CA ARG A 276 9.10 14.76 43.98
C ARG A 276 10.48 14.36 43.46
N SER A 277 11.40 14.02 44.38
CA SER A 277 12.77 13.64 44.02
C SER A 277 12.86 12.23 43.45
N THR A 278 11.88 11.38 43.68
CA THR A 278 11.84 9.97 43.24
C THR A 278 10.80 9.75 42.17
N ASN A 279 9.53 9.70 42.55
CA ASN A 279 8.43 9.27 41.70
C ASN A 279 8.10 10.25 40.59
N ASP A 280 8.04 11.57 40.89
CA ASP A 280 7.71 12.57 39.87
C ASP A 280 8.80 12.65 38.79
N ILE A 281 10.08 12.59 39.20
CA ILE A 281 11.20 12.56 38.26
C ILE A 281 11.20 11.28 37.43
N GLN A 282 10.83 10.12 38.01
CA GLN A 282 10.70 8.87 37.28
C GLN A 282 9.59 8.95 36.21
N GLN A 283 8.46 9.59 36.52
CA GLN A 283 7.41 9.85 35.54
C GLN A 283 7.88 10.76 34.41
N ILE A 284 8.59 11.86 34.73
CA ILE A 284 9.17 12.75 33.72
C ILE A 284 10.15 11.98 32.84
N GLN A 285 11.00 11.13 33.41
CA GLN A 285 11.93 10.29 32.66
C GLN A 285 11.19 9.38 31.69
N MET A 286 10.14 8.68 32.15
CA MET A 286 9.33 7.78 31.34
C MET A 286 8.64 8.52 30.18
N VAL A 287 8.00 9.65 30.48
CA VAL A 287 7.34 10.50 29.48
C VAL A 287 8.34 11.03 28.46
N SER A 288 9.53 11.44 28.90
CA SER A 288 10.58 11.93 28.00
C SER A 288 11.03 10.85 27.00
N VAL A 289 11.24 9.61 27.46
CA VAL A 289 11.57 8.47 26.58
C VAL A 289 10.45 8.22 25.57
N LEU A 290 9.20 8.24 26.00
CA LEU A 290 8.02 8.02 25.15
C LEU A 290 7.92 9.15 24.09
N LEU A 291 8.05 10.40 24.50
CA LEU A 291 7.98 11.56 23.61
C LEU A 291 9.09 11.53 22.57
N LEU A 292 10.34 11.23 22.95
CA LEU A 292 11.46 11.15 22.01
C LEU A 292 11.22 10.10 20.92
N ARG A 293 10.59 8.97 21.27
CA ARG A 293 10.25 7.94 20.30
C ARG A 293 9.08 8.33 19.39
N MET A 294 8.02 8.94 19.93
CA MET A 294 6.81 9.24 19.16
C MET A 294 6.88 10.55 18.37
N VAL A 295 7.44 11.61 18.96
CA VAL A 295 7.48 12.95 18.33
C VAL A 295 8.37 12.98 17.08
N ALA A 296 9.44 12.20 17.06
CA ALA A 296 10.27 12.08 15.86
C ALA A 296 9.63 11.16 14.78
N TYR A 297 9.01 10.07 15.22
CA TYR A 297 8.49 9.02 14.33
C TYR A 297 7.21 9.43 13.59
N ALA A 298 6.21 9.95 14.31
CA ALA A 298 4.90 10.24 13.73
C ALA A 298 4.90 11.27 12.58
N PRO A 299 5.61 12.43 12.69
CA PRO A 299 5.68 13.39 11.59
C PRO A 299 6.42 12.84 10.37
N ILE A 300 7.49 12.05 10.57
CA ILE A 300 8.25 11.45 9.46
C ILE A 300 7.38 10.48 8.67
N LEU A 301 6.63 9.60 9.37
CA LEU A 301 5.69 8.70 8.72
C LEU A 301 4.53 9.44 8.05
N GLY A 302 3.95 10.43 8.72
CA GLY A 302 2.82 11.19 8.18
C GLY A 302 3.19 11.95 6.91
N ILE A 303 4.24 12.76 6.97
CA ILE A 303 4.72 13.55 5.82
C ILE A 303 5.24 12.61 4.71
N GLY A 304 6.05 11.62 5.08
CA GLY A 304 6.60 10.67 4.14
C GLY A 304 5.52 9.85 3.41
N GLY A 305 4.45 9.45 4.12
CA GLY A 305 3.31 8.75 3.54
C GLY A 305 2.57 9.62 2.52
N VAL A 306 2.27 10.88 2.87
CA VAL A 306 1.62 11.82 1.95
C VAL A 306 2.47 12.06 0.71
N LEU A 307 3.78 12.31 0.87
CA LEU A 307 4.70 12.52 -0.26
C LEU A 307 4.76 11.29 -1.19
N LYS A 308 4.77 10.08 -0.63
CA LYS A 308 4.78 8.85 -1.42
C LYS A 308 3.51 8.68 -2.25
N VAL A 309 2.35 8.92 -1.66
CA VAL A 309 1.08 8.82 -2.39
C VAL A 309 0.99 9.86 -3.50
N MET A 310 1.48 11.09 -3.26
CA MET A 310 1.52 12.10 -4.32
C MET A 310 2.45 11.71 -5.48
N GLN A 311 3.50 10.92 -5.24
CA GLN A 311 4.40 10.42 -6.27
C GLN A 311 3.82 9.24 -7.08
N THR A 312 2.86 8.52 -6.53
CA THR A 312 2.28 7.32 -7.19
C THR A 312 1.32 7.67 -8.36
N GLY A 313 0.98 8.96 -8.53
CA GLY A 313 0.23 9.43 -9.72
C GLY A 313 -1.23 8.94 -9.84
N ALA A 314 -1.73 8.21 -8.85
CA ALA A 314 -3.03 7.53 -8.90
C ALA A 314 -4.26 8.46 -8.88
N GLY A 315 -4.09 9.79 -8.96
CA GLY A 315 -5.21 10.74 -8.92
C GLY A 315 -6.02 10.76 -7.61
N MET A 316 -5.79 9.82 -6.71
CA MET A 316 -6.57 9.59 -5.47
C MET A 316 -6.02 10.33 -4.24
N GLY A 317 -5.05 11.21 -4.38
CA GLY A 317 -4.46 11.98 -3.27
C GLY A 317 -5.50 12.76 -2.43
N TRP A 318 -6.58 13.21 -3.04
CA TRP A 318 -7.67 13.91 -2.34
C TRP A 318 -8.41 13.03 -1.32
N ILE A 319 -8.53 11.71 -1.58
CA ILE A 319 -9.16 10.74 -0.66
C ILE A 319 -8.36 10.67 0.64
N ILE A 320 -7.02 10.68 0.55
CA ILE A 320 -6.15 10.64 1.72
C ILE A 320 -6.24 11.93 2.53
N VAL A 321 -6.28 13.08 1.85
CA VAL A 321 -6.48 14.37 2.54
C VAL A 321 -7.83 14.36 3.27
N LEU A 322 -8.90 13.91 2.61
CA LEU A 322 -10.22 13.76 3.22
C LEU A 322 -10.17 12.82 4.44
N ALA A 323 -9.49 11.69 4.32
CA ALA A 323 -9.29 10.75 5.41
C ALA A 323 -8.63 11.38 6.63
N ILE A 324 -7.52 12.08 6.41
CA ILE A 324 -6.81 12.78 7.49
C ILE A 324 -7.73 13.80 8.17
N LEU A 325 -8.49 14.57 7.41
CA LEU A 325 -9.46 15.54 7.96
C LEU A 325 -10.56 14.87 8.77
N VAL A 326 -11.10 13.75 8.29
CA VAL A 326 -12.13 12.97 9.01
C VAL A 326 -11.57 12.40 10.31
N ILE A 327 -10.37 11.81 10.29
CA ILE A 327 -9.71 11.27 11.49
C ILE A 327 -9.41 12.39 12.51
N LEU A 328 -8.86 13.51 12.06
CA LEU A 328 -8.59 14.65 12.93
C LEU A 328 -9.88 15.22 13.54
N GLY A 329 -10.93 15.38 12.73
CA GLY A 329 -12.25 15.80 13.19
C GLY A 329 -12.82 14.85 14.24
N TYR A 330 -12.76 13.53 13.98
CA TYR A 330 -13.20 12.50 14.91
C TYR A 330 -12.45 12.56 16.25
N VAL A 331 -11.13 12.65 16.22
CA VAL A 331 -10.30 12.78 17.42
C VAL A 331 -10.61 14.10 18.16
N MET A 332 -10.75 15.22 17.46
CA MET A 332 -11.11 16.50 18.06
C MET A 332 -12.46 16.44 18.78
N VAL A 333 -13.47 15.83 18.18
CA VAL A 333 -14.80 15.67 18.80
C VAL A 333 -14.70 14.82 20.06
N LEU A 334 -14.02 13.66 20.00
CA LEU A 334 -13.82 12.81 21.18
C LEU A 334 -13.08 13.54 22.31
N MET A 335 -12.01 14.24 21.99
CA MET A 335 -11.24 15.02 22.97
C MET A 335 -12.07 16.13 23.58
N SER A 336 -12.84 16.88 22.80
CA SER A 336 -13.70 17.98 23.27
C SER A 336 -14.77 17.49 24.26
N VAL A 337 -15.30 16.29 24.04
CA VAL A 337 -16.30 15.67 24.95
C VAL A 337 -15.63 15.08 26.20
N THR A 338 -14.46 14.48 26.06
CA THR A 338 -13.83 13.70 27.13
C THR A 338 -12.99 14.54 28.08
N MET A 339 -12.26 15.56 27.58
CA MET A 339 -11.38 16.39 28.42
C MET A 339 -12.07 17.12 29.58
N PRO A 340 -13.27 17.71 29.40
CA PRO A 340 -13.99 18.32 30.54
C PRO A 340 -14.37 17.29 31.59
N LYS A 341 -14.70 16.06 31.17
CA LYS A 341 -15.06 14.98 32.07
C LYS A 341 -13.87 14.42 32.84
N PHE A 342 -12.69 14.36 32.25
CA PHE A 342 -11.44 14.03 32.97
C PHE A 342 -11.14 15.05 34.07
N LYS A 343 -11.30 16.34 33.79
CA LYS A 343 -11.12 17.41 34.82
C LYS A 343 -12.16 17.29 35.94
N LEU A 344 -13.41 16.94 35.60
CA LEU A 344 -14.46 16.71 36.59
C LEU A 344 -14.14 15.47 37.44
N MET A 345 -13.68 14.39 36.82
CA MET A 345 -13.32 13.14 37.50
C MET A 345 -12.27 13.38 38.57
N GLN A 346 -11.23 14.20 38.28
CA GLN A 346 -10.24 14.59 39.30
C GLN A 346 -10.88 15.24 40.53
N LYS A 347 -11.79 16.20 40.32
CA LYS A 347 -12.53 16.87 41.43
C LYS A 347 -13.38 15.88 42.22
N LEU A 348 -14.00 14.91 41.55
CA LEU A 348 -14.82 13.87 42.20
C LEU A 348 -13.97 12.89 43.03
N VAL A 349 -12.76 12.56 42.53
CA VAL A 349 -11.78 11.77 43.30
C VAL A 349 -11.34 12.52 44.57
N ASP A 350 -11.05 13.83 44.45
CA ASP A 350 -10.69 14.67 45.58
C ASP A 350 -11.84 14.73 46.60
N ASN A 351 -13.09 14.83 46.13
CA ASN A 351 -14.29 14.82 46.98
C ASN A 351 -14.46 13.47 47.72
N ILE A 352 -14.29 12.33 47.05
CA ILE A 352 -14.32 11.01 47.73
C ILE A 352 -13.23 10.91 48.81
N ASN A 353 -12.01 11.37 48.47
CA ASN A 353 -10.91 11.37 49.43
C ASN A 353 -11.21 12.26 50.66
N LEU A 354 -11.84 13.43 50.44
CA LEU A 354 -12.27 14.31 51.53
C LEU A 354 -13.32 13.65 52.40
N VAL A 355 -14.40 13.12 51.84
CA VAL A 355 -15.47 12.43 52.56
C VAL A 355 -14.90 11.22 53.35
N SER A 356 -14.04 10.43 52.70
CA SER A 356 -13.39 9.29 53.37
C SER A 356 -12.52 9.72 54.56
N ARG A 357 -11.75 10.81 54.40
CA ARG A 357 -10.92 11.35 55.48
C ARG A 357 -11.75 11.87 56.64
N GLU A 358 -12.82 12.61 56.38
CA GLU A 358 -13.73 13.12 57.40
C GLU A 358 -14.40 11.97 58.21
N ILE A 359 -14.88 10.91 57.51
CA ILE A 359 -15.47 9.74 58.13
C ILE A 359 -14.43 9.02 59.03
N LEU A 360 -13.21 8.77 58.51
CA LEU A 360 -12.17 8.06 59.24
C LEU A 360 -11.70 8.86 60.45
N THR A 361 -11.54 10.18 60.31
CA THR A 361 -11.13 11.02 61.43
C THR A 361 -12.23 11.17 62.49
N GLY A 362 -13.51 11.23 62.06
CA GLY A 362 -14.69 11.39 62.94
C GLY A 362 -15.32 10.07 63.37
N LEU A 363 -14.72 8.90 63.14
CA LEU A 363 -15.35 7.59 63.30
C LEU A 363 -15.88 7.34 64.71
N SER A 364 -15.16 7.75 65.72
CA SER A 364 -15.59 7.64 67.14
C SER A 364 -16.84 8.47 67.43
N VAL A 365 -16.94 9.66 66.89
CA VAL A 365 -18.09 10.56 67.03
C VAL A 365 -19.29 10.01 66.25
N ILE A 366 -19.08 9.55 65.01
CA ILE A 366 -20.14 8.95 64.19
C ILE A 366 -20.79 7.77 64.92
N ARG A 367 -19.98 6.89 65.51
CA ARG A 367 -20.45 5.75 66.31
C ARG A 367 -21.15 6.17 67.63
N ALA A 368 -20.62 7.17 68.29
CA ALA A 368 -21.24 7.64 69.56
C ALA A 368 -22.62 8.24 69.29
N PHE A 369 -22.89 8.81 68.12
CA PHE A 369 -24.20 9.40 67.79
C PHE A 369 -25.07 8.52 66.89
N GLY A 370 -24.65 7.26 66.59
CA GLY A 370 -25.40 6.32 65.72
C GLY A 370 -25.66 6.84 64.31
N ARG A 371 -24.69 7.59 63.72
CA ARG A 371 -24.85 8.25 62.40
C ARG A 371 -24.20 7.50 61.24
N GLU A 372 -23.81 6.24 61.43
CA GLU A 372 -23.09 5.40 60.46
C GLU A 372 -23.85 5.38 59.12
N LYS A 373 -25.15 5.10 59.15
CA LYS A 373 -25.97 4.99 57.94
C LYS A 373 -26.01 6.29 57.13
N LYS A 374 -26.02 7.43 57.80
CA LYS A 374 -26.04 8.74 57.14
C LYS A 374 -24.70 9.03 56.45
N GLU A 375 -23.57 8.64 57.04
CA GLU A 375 -22.25 8.82 56.44
C GLU A 375 -22.00 7.80 55.30
N GLU A 376 -22.56 6.57 55.40
CA GLU A 376 -22.60 5.62 54.31
C GLU A 376 -23.37 6.18 53.09
N GLU A 377 -24.54 6.76 53.29
CA GLU A 377 -25.34 7.39 52.26
C GLU A 377 -24.57 8.57 51.58
N ARG A 378 -23.86 9.38 52.42
CA ARG A 378 -23.02 10.49 51.91
C ARG A 378 -21.86 9.99 51.05
N PHE A 379 -21.17 8.94 51.49
CA PHE A 379 -20.10 8.31 50.74
C PHE A 379 -20.63 7.67 49.45
N ASP A 380 -21.75 6.92 49.51
CA ASP A 380 -22.37 6.28 48.37
C ASP A 380 -22.82 7.30 47.32
N GLY A 381 -23.31 8.46 47.73
CA GLY A 381 -23.64 9.59 46.84
C GLY A 381 -22.41 10.07 46.05
N ALA A 382 -21.30 10.35 46.74
CA ALA A 382 -20.05 10.77 46.11
C ALA A 382 -19.48 9.69 45.20
N ASN A 383 -19.54 8.41 45.61
CA ASN A 383 -19.07 7.27 44.84
C ASN A 383 -19.91 7.05 43.56
N LYS A 384 -21.23 7.16 43.65
CA LYS A 384 -22.12 7.06 42.48
C LYS A 384 -21.85 8.15 41.45
N GLU A 385 -21.59 9.38 41.88
CA GLU A 385 -21.29 10.49 40.99
C GLU A 385 -19.97 10.29 40.24
N LEU A 386 -18.93 9.83 40.96
CA LEU A 386 -17.64 9.45 40.38
C LEU A 386 -17.83 8.30 39.37
N THR A 387 -18.50 7.22 39.78
CA THR A 387 -18.74 6.04 38.96
C THR A 387 -19.50 6.40 37.65
N LYS A 388 -20.55 7.23 37.76
CA LYS A 388 -21.31 7.71 36.58
C LYS A 388 -20.41 8.48 35.61
N THR A 389 -19.56 9.34 36.12
CA THR A 389 -18.61 10.12 35.30
C THR A 389 -17.56 9.24 34.66
N MET A 390 -16.99 8.27 35.39
CA MET A 390 -16.03 7.30 34.87
C MET A 390 -16.64 6.40 33.79
N LEU A 391 -17.86 5.90 34.01
CA LEU A 391 -18.57 5.08 33.03
C LEU A 391 -18.82 5.85 31.73
N PHE A 392 -19.24 7.10 31.83
CA PHE A 392 -19.42 7.95 30.65
C PHE A 392 -18.11 8.12 29.88
N THR A 393 -17.05 8.52 30.58
CA THR A 393 -15.73 8.74 29.98
C THR A 393 -15.18 7.47 29.35
N ASN A 394 -15.26 6.35 30.04
CA ASN A 394 -14.78 5.07 29.52
C ASN A 394 -15.59 4.61 28.29
N ARG A 395 -16.92 4.77 28.31
CA ARG A 395 -17.76 4.46 27.14
C ARG A 395 -17.37 5.29 25.91
N VAL A 396 -17.17 6.60 26.09
CA VAL A 396 -16.74 7.48 24.98
C VAL A 396 -15.36 7.06 24.46
N MET A 397 -14.42 6.77 25.37
CA MET A 397 -13.08 6.31 24.98
C MET A 397 -13.08 4.93 24.30
N THR A 398 -14.00 4.05 24.71
CA THR A 398 -14.16 2.73 24.06
C THR A 398 -14.54 2.85 22.58
N PHE A 399 -15.27 3.88 22.18
CA PHE A 399 -15.59 4.13 20.76
C PHE A 399 -14.40 4.58 19.93
N MET A 400 -13.28 4.99 20.55
CA MET A 400 -12.13 5.53 19.83
C MET A 400 -11.55 4.52 18.83
N MET A 401 -11.28 3.29 19.28
CA MET A 401 -10.71 2.26 18.39
C MET A 401 -11.69 1.74 17.33
N PRO A 402 -12.91 1.33 17.65
CA PRO A 402 -13.88 0.91 16.65
C PRO A 402 -14.20 2.00 15.61
N GLY A 403 -14.31 3.25 16.05
CA GLY A 403 -14.57 4.37 15.14
C GLY A 403 -13.40 4.61 14.18
N MET A 404 -12.15 4.55 14.65
CA MET A 404 -10.98 4.63 13.78
C MET A 404 -10.92 3.46 12.79
N MET A 405 -11.19 2.22 13.24
CA MET A 405 -11.24 1.06 12.36
C MET A 405 -12.33 1.19 11.30
N MET A 406 -13.51 1.69 11.67
CA MET A 406 -14.60 1.94 10.71
C MET A 406 -14.19 2.96 9.65
N ILE A 407 -13.56 4.08 10.05
CA ILE A 407 -13.06 5.09 9.11
C ILE A 407 -12.03 4.47 8.16
N MET A 408 -11.07 3.69 8.69
CA MET A 408 -10.06 3.02 7.87
C MET A 408 -10.65 2.00 6.89
N ASN A 409 -11.62 1.20 7.33
CA ASN A 409 -12.29 0.23 6.46
C ASN A 409 -13.10 0.90 5.34
N VAL A 410 -13.84 1.97 5.67
CA VAL A 410 -14.58 2.77 4.66
C VAL A 410 -13.62 3.37 3.64
N LEU A 411 -12.46 3.85 4.09
CA LEU A 411 -11.41 4.34 3.20
C LEU A 411 -10.86 3.26 2.28
N THR A 412 -10.54 2.09 2.83
CA THR A 412 -10.03 0.96 2.04
C THR A 412 -11.02 0.56 0.96
N VAL A 413 -12.32 0.44 1.29
CA VAL A 413 -13.37 0.15 0.31
C VAL A 413 -13.55 1.28 -0.71
N GLY A 414 -13.32 2.53 -0.32
CA GLY A 414 -13.43 3.69 -1.23
C GLY A 414 -12.23 3.86 -2.17
N ILE A 415 -11.11 3.17 -1.91
CA ILE A 415 -9.90 3.18 -2.75
C ILE A 415 -9.93 2.01 -3.74
N VAL A 416 -10.51 0.88 -3.37
CA VAL A 416 -10.73 -0.29 -4.23
C VAL A 416 -11.92 -0.05 -5.14
#